data_4d38fafb69d41038ab1674aa41a18987
#
_entry.id   4d38fafb69d41038ab1674aa41a18987
#
_cell.length_a   1.000
_cell.length_b   1.000
_cell.length_c   1.000
_cell.angle_alpha   90.00
_cell.angle_beta   90.00
_cell.angle_gamma   90.00
#
_symmetry.space_group_name_H-M   'P 1'
#
loop_
_entity.id
_entity.type
_entity.pdbx_description
1 polymer ?
#
loop_
_entity_poly.entity_id
_entity_poly.type
_entity_poly.pdbx_seq_one_letter_code
_entity_poly.pdbx_strand_id
1 'polypeptide(L)'
;MLNRITAASVYLVQRFLPSPFVFAILLTLIVLIAAMLSTGQGLPAMAQHWGNGFWNLLAFTMQMSLILVTGHALARAPAINRLLDRMARIPQSPGQAIILVTLVALAGSWINWGFGLVIGAVFARALARQVRGVDYPLLVASAYSGFLIWHGGFSGSIPLSLASGGADLEKMTGGALTEAIGVGQTLFASYNLIIIAVLVVGLPLLNWAMQPKTPKVVDPALLEEPQPSDIPRETATQRLDDSRILGLIMVALAVLFFYRHFSENGLALSLNIVISIFLFAGLLMHGTPERYMRAIEESIRGIAGIVVQFPFYAGIMGMMVGANAVGVSLGRQVTDTFVTWSTTESFPVLAFLSAGLVNVFVPSGGGQWAVQGPIMLPAGAALGVAPEVTAMAIAWGDAWTNIIQPFWALPLLGIAGLGARDIMGYCLLCLVFSGVVIAGGLYFLT
;
A
#
# COMPACT_ATOMS: atom_id res chain seq x y z
N MET A 1 -6.67 -23.19 -19.50
CA MET A 1 -6.46 -21.84 -20.03
C MET A 1 -5.84 -20.95 -18.98
N LEU A 2 -6.37 -20.88 -17.78
CA LEU A 2 -5.87 -20.07 -16.66
C LEU A 2 -4.39 -20.31 -16.34
N ASN A 3 -3.96 -21.58 -16.19
CA ASN A 3 -2.56 -21.94 -15.89
C ASN A 3 -1.55 -21.49 -16.98
N ARG A 4 -1.97 -21.39 -18.26
CA ARG A 4 -1.11 -20.88 -19.33
C ARG A 4 -0.96 -19.38 -19.30
N ILE A 5 -2.05 -18.65 -19.00
CA ILE A 5 -2.03 -17.19 -18.84
C ILE A 5 -1.17 -16.82 -17.63
N THR A 6 -1.33 -17.53 -16.53
CA THR A 6 -0.51 -17.37 -15.32
C THR A 6 0.97 -17.59 -15.60
N ALA A 7 1.32 -18.70 -16.26
CA ALA A 7 2.72 -19.01 -16.57
C ALA A 7 3.34 -17.97 -17.52
N ALA A 8 2.58 -17.46 -18.49
CA ALA A 8 3.02 -16.41 -19.40
C ALA A 8 3.23 -15.08 -18.66
N SER A 9 2.29 -14.67 -17.79
CA SER A 9 2.41 -13.46 -17.00
C SER A 9 3.61 -13.49 -16.05
N VAL A 10 3.82 -14.60 -15.36
CA VAL A 10 4.98 -14.78 -14.48
C VAL A 10 6.29 -14.79 -15.26
N TYR A 11 6.34 -15.47 -16.40
CA TYR A 11 7.51 -15.48 -17.27
C TYR A 11 7.87 -14.07 -17.75
N LEU A 12 6.88 -13.29 -18.22
CA LEU A 12 7.08 -11.90 -18.65
C LEU A 12 7.63 -11.03 -17.50
N VAL A 13 6.98 -11.07 -16.34
CA VAL A 13 7.40 -10.29 -15.17
C VAL A 13 8.82 -10.67 -14.72
N GLN A 14 9.12 -11.96 -14.59
CA GLN A 14 10.44 -12.40 -14.12
C GLN A 14 11.57 -12.16 -15.12
N ARG A 15 11.28 -12.12 -16.42
CA ARG A 15 12.30 -11.98 -17.45
C ARG A 15 12.53 -10.53 -17.89
N PHE A 16 11.52 -9.69 -17.83
CA PHE A 16 11.57 -8.34 -18.41
C PHE A 16 11.37 -7.22 -17.40
N LEU A 17 10.87 -7.49 -16.20
CA LEU A 17 10.72 -6.47 -15.18
C LEU A 17 12.00 -6.42 -14.34
N PRO A 18 12.81 -5.34 -14.44
CA PRO A 18 13.97 -5.14 -13.59
C PRO A 18 13.55 -4.91 -12.14
N SER A 19 14.53 -4.91 -11.22
CA SER A 19 14.24 -4.55 -9.83
C SER A 19 13.66 -3.12 -9.74
N PRO A 20 12.81 -2.82 -8.76
CA PRO A 20 12.16 -1.51 -8.63
C PRO A 20 13.15 -0.34 -8.63
N PHE A 21 14.34 -0.52 -8.07
CA PHE A 21 15.37 0.52 -8.07
C PHE A 21 15.95 0.77 -9.47
N VAL A 22 16.27 -0.29 -10.21
CA VAL A 22 16.72 -0.15 -11.62
C VAL A 22 15.63 0.51 -12.44
N PHE A 23 14.38 0.18 -12.15
CA PHE A 23 13.24 0.82 -12.83
C PHE A 23 13.16 2.33 -12.55
N ALA A 24 13.36 2.77 -11.28
CA ALA A 24 13.42 4.19 -10.94
C ALA A 24 14.51 4.92 -11.73
N ILE A 25 15.68 4.29 -11.95
CA ILE A 25 16.76 4.84 -12.78
C ILE A 25 16.32 4.92 -14.25
N LEU A 26 15.75 3.85 -14.80
CA LEU A 26 15.27 3.85 -16.20
C LEU A 26 14.18 4.90 -16.42
N LEU A 27 13.23 5.02 -15.50
CA LEU A 27 12.20 6.05 -15.57
C LEU A 27 12.80 7.45 -15.49
N THR A 28 13.83 7.67 -14.65
CA THR A 28 14.58 8.94 -14.61
C THR A 28 15.15 9.29 -15.98
N LEU A 29 15.76 8.32 -16.67
CA LEU A 29 16.31 8.52 -18.01
C LEU A 29 15.23 8.79 -19.07
N ILE A 30 14.12 8.07 -19.02
CA ILE A 30 12.98 8.26 -19.93
C ILE A 30 12.41 9.67 -19.75
N VAL A 31 12.15 10.09 -18.50
CA VAL A 31 11.61 11.42 -18.21
C VAL A 31 12.61 12.52 -18.57
N LEU A 32 13.91 12.31 -18.31
CA LEU A 32 14.98 13.22 -18.74
C LEU A 32 14.90 13.49 -20.24
N ILE A 33 14.91 12.44 -21.07
CA ILE A 33 14.86 12.55 -22.52
C ILE A 33 13.55 13.22 -22.97
N ALA A 34 12.41 12.78 -22.44
CA ALA A 34 11.10 13.34 -22.78
C ALA A 34 11.00 14.82 -22.40
N ALA A 35 11.49 15.22 -21.22
CA ALA A 35 11.48 16.61 -20.79
C ALA A 35 12.41 17.49 -21.63
N MET A 36 13.60 17.01 -21.99
CA MET A 36 14.50 17.74 -22.90
C MET A 36 13.85 17.98 -24.27
N LEU A 37 13.25 16.94 -24.85
CA LEU A 37 12.60 17.02 -26.17
C LEU A 37 11.36 17.93 -26.15
N SER A 38 10.56 17.85 -25.10
CA SER A 38 9.30 18.58 -25.01
C SER A 38 9.47 20.06 -24.62
N THR A 39 10.49 20.39 -23.83
CA THR A 39 10.69 21.74 -23.31
C THR A 39 11.79 22.51 -24.05
N GLY A 40 12.62 21.83 -24.85
CA GLY A 40 13.78 22.38 -25.50
C GLY A 40 14.93 22.74 -24.54
N GLN A 41 14.86 22.34 -23.28
CA GLN A 41 15.89 22.59 -22.28
C GLN A 41 17.07 21.60 -22.43
N GLY A 42 18.30 22.05 -22.19
CA GLY A 42 19.47 21.20 -22.22
C GLY A 42 19.67 20.36 -20.96
N LEU A 43 20.60 19.41 -21.04
CA LEU A 43 20.96 18.52 -19.93
C LEU A 43 21.32 19.25 -18.62
N PRO A 44 22.07 20.40 -18.62
CA PRO A 44 22.36 21.10 -17.35
C PRO A 44 21.09 21.59 -16.63
N ALA A 45 20.10 22.11 -17.37
CA ALA A 45 18.83 22.58 -16.80
C ALA A 45 18.04 21.41 -16.22
N MET A 46 17.96 20.29 -16.93
CA MET A 46 17.29 19.08 -16.43
C MET A 46 17.98 18.50 -15.20
N ALA A 47 19.31 18.47 -15.16
CA ALA A 47 20.07 18.05 -13.98
C ALA A 47 19.79 18.97 -12.78
N GLN A 48 19.64 20.27 -13.01
CA GLN A 48 19.26 21.23 -11.96
C GLN A 48 17.84 20.96 -11.45
N HIS A 49 16.85 20.75 -12.35
CA HIS A 49 15.48 20.41 -11.97
C HIS A 49 15.42 19.10 -11.17
N TRP A 50 16.14 18.06 -11.62
CA TRP A 50 16.26 16.81 -10.91
C TRP A 50 16.87 16.97 -9.51
N GLY A 51 17.99 17.67 -9.40
CA GLY A 51 18.68 17.91 -8.14
C GLY A 51 17.85 18.72 -7.15
N ASN A 52 17.17 19.76 -7.63
CA ASN A 52 16.27 20.57 -6.79
C ASN A 52 15.09 19.78 -6.24
N GLY A 53 14.59 18.78 -7.01
CA GLY A 53 13.51 17.90 -6.58
C GLY A 53 13.95 16.80 -5.62
N PHE A 54 15.19 16.32 -5.71
CA PHE A 54 15.66 15.04 -5.18
C PHE A 54 15.36 14.79 -3.69
N TRP A 55 15.43 15.81 -2.86
CA TRP A 55 15.21 15.70 -1.41
C TRP A 55 13.83 16.18 -0.94
N ASN A 56 12.93 16.53 -1.86
CA ASN A 56 11.63 17.09 -1.49
C ASN A 56 10.71 16.11 -0.73
N LEU A 57 10.95 14.80 -0.85
CA LEU A 57 10.11 13.76 -0.23
C LEU A 57 10.71 13.15 1.05
N LEU A 58 11.73 13.75 1.69
CA LEU A 58 12.38 13.15 2.88
C LEU A 58 11.39 12.88 4.04
N ALA A 59 10.58 13.86 4.40
CA ALA A 59 9.59 13.70 5.48
C ALA A 59 8.58 12.60 5.13
N PHE A 60 8.06 12.61 3.90
CA PHE A 60 7.13 11.60 3.43
C PHE A 60 7.75 10.19 3.34
N THR A 61 9.02 10.10 2.92
CA THR A 61 9.78 8.84 2.93
C THR A 61 9.84 8.21 4.32
N MET A 62 10.11 9.03 5.34
CA MET A 62 10.15 8.57 6.72
C MET A 62 8.75 8.15 7.21
N GLN A 63 7.72 8.92 6.88
CA GLN A 63 6.34 8.58 7.24
C GLN A 63 5.91 7.23 6.64
N MET A 64 6.19 6.98 5.37
CA MET A 64 5.88 5.70 4.72
C MET A 64 6.67 4.53 5.31
N SER A 65 7.94 4.77 5.64
CA SER A 65 8.79 3.78 6.35
C SER A 65 8.20 3.41 7.71
N LEU A 66 7.74 4.40 8.47
CA LEU A 66 7.15 4.18 9.80
C LEU A 66 5.79 3.49 9.72
N ILE A 67 4.92 3.80 8.73
CA ILE A 67 3.66 3.06 8.52
C ILE A 67 3.93 1.57 8.31
N LEU A 68 4.89 1.23 7.45
CA LEU A 68 5.26 -0.16 7.20
C LEU A 68 5.76 -0.84 8.47
N VAL A 69 6.75 -0.23 9.12
CA VAL A 69 7.46 -0.83 10.27
C VAL A 69 6.53 -1.00 11.46
N THR A 70 5.73 0.03 11.79
CA THR A 70 4.81 -0.04 12.94
C THR A 70 3.65 -1.00 12.69
N GLY A 71 3.11 -1.04 11.46
CA GLY A 71 2.07 -2.00 11.06
C GLY A 71 2.57 -3.45 11.09
N HIS A 72 3.77 -3.71 10.59
CA HIS A 72 4.41 -5.02 10.60
C HIS A 72 4.69 -5.49 12.04
N ALA A 73 5.26 -4.61 12.88
CA ALA A 73 5.51 -4.92 14.28
C ALA A 73 4.21 -5.22 15.04
N LEU A 74 3.14 -4.46 14.81
CA LEU A 74 1.82 -4.71 15.40
C LEU A 74 1.28 -6.10 15.02
N ALA A 75 1.44 -6.51 13.76
CA ALA A 75 0.97 -7.81 13.27
C ALA A 75 1.63 -8.99 13.99
N ARG A 76 2.86 -8.80 14.49
CA ARG A 76 3.63 -9.81 15.24
C ARG A 76 3.34 -9.82 16.75
N ALA A 77 2.45 -8.96 17.21
CA ALA A 77 2.13 -8.92 18.64
C ALA A 77 1.49 -10.24 19.13
N PRO A 78 1.89 -10.74 20.32
CA PRO A 78 1.39 -12.02 20.85
C PRO A 78 -0.13 -12.08 20.99
N ALA A 79 -0.79 -10.93 21.23
CA ALA A 79 -2.23 -10.84 21.31
C ALA A 79 -2.89 -11.08 19.95
N ILE A 80 -2.31 -10.56 18.88
CA ILE A 80 -2.77 -10.76 17.49
C ILE A 80 -2.63 -12.22 17.09
N ASN A 81 -1.48 -12.84 17.33
CA ASN A 81 -1.25 -14.26 17.01
C ASN A 81 -2.26 -15.16 17.74
N ARG A 82 -2.50 -14.94 19.03
CA ARG A 82 -3.54 -15.69 19.78
C ARG A 82 -4.95 -15.50 19.23
N LEU A 83 -5.29 -14.30 18.76
CA LEU A 83 -6.56 -14.03 18.11
C LEU A 83 -6.69 -14.82 16.80
N LEU A 84 -5.67 -14.76 15.94
CA LEU A 84 -5.64 -15.48 14.67
C LEU A 84 -5.73 -17.00 14.87
N ASP A 85 -5.02 -17.57 15.86
CA ASP A 85 -5.09 -19.00 16.19
C ASP A 85 -6.50 -19.41 16.67
N ARG A 86 -7.19 -18.56 17.44
CA ARG A 86 -8.58 -18.81 17.83
C ARG A 86 -9.52 -18.76 16.62
N MET A 87 -9.36 -17.78 15.76
CA MET A 87 -10.15 -17.63 14.54
C MET A 87 -9.91 -18.78 13.55
N ALA A 88 -8.69 -19.32 13.48
CA ALA A 88 -8.36 -20.44 12.61
C ALA A 88 -9.10 -21.75 12.95
N ARG A 89 -9.67 -21.84 14.14
CA ARG A 89 -10.50 -23.00 14.58
C ARG A 89 -11.97 -22.88 14.16
N ILE A 90 -12.42 -21.73 13.63
CA ILE A 90 -13.81 -21.49 13.26
C ILE A 90 -14.20 -22.24 11.97
N PRO A 91 -13.38 -22.20 10.88
CA PRO A 91 -13.77 -22.84 9.64
C PRO A 91 -13.76 -24.36 9.73
N GLN A 92 -14.83 -24.99 9.22
CA GLN A 92 -15.00 -26.45 9.16
C GLN A 92 -14.75 -27.01 7.76
N SER A 93 -14.58 -26.14 6.77
CA SER A 93 -14.37 -26.53 5.37
C SER A 93 -13.35 -25.64 4.68
N PRO A 94 -12.69 -26.11 3.60
CA PRO A 94 -11.78 -25.33 2.79
C PRO A 94 -12.39 -24.02 2.30
N GLY A 95 -13.66 -24.04 1.87
CA GLY A 95 -14.35 -22.83 1.39
C GLY A 95 -14.53 -21.78 2.48
N GLN A 96 -14.88 -22.18 3.70
CA GLN A 96 -14.97 -21.26 4.85
C GLN A 96 -13.62 -20.67 5.21
N ALA A 97 -12.53 -21.46 5.13
CA ALA A 97 -11.18 -20.97 5.38
C ALA A 97 -10.76 -19.89 4.36
N ILE A 98 -11.05 -20.10 3.07
CA ILE A 98 -10.78 -19.15 2.00
C ILE A 98 -11.56 -17.83 2.20
N ILE A 99 -12.85 -17.91 2.52
CA ILE A 99 -13.66 -16.73 2.80
C ILE A 99 -13.11 -15.98 4.01
N LEU A 100 -12.81 -16.69 5.09
CA LEU A 100 -12.38 -16.07 6.34
C LEU A 100 -10.99 -15.41 6.20
N VAL A 101 -10.02 -16.06 5.51
CA VAL A 101 -8.70 -15.46 5.29
C VAL A 101 -8.81 -14.19 4.45
N THR A 102 -9.67 -14.20 3.43
CA THR A 102 -9.90 -13.02 2.59
C THR A 102 -10.47 -11.86 3.43
N LEU A 103 -11.47 -12.11 4.24
CA LEU A 103 -12.09 -11.08 5.09
C LEU A 103 -11.11 -10.51 6.12
N VAL A 104 -10.32 -11.37 6.78
CA VAL A 104 -9.30 -10.93 7.75
C VAL A 104 -8.21 -10.11 7.07
N ALA A 105 -7.75 -10.52 5.89
CA ALA A 105 -6.75 -9.78 5.13
C ALA A 105 -7.29 -8.45 4.59
N LEU A 106 -8.53 -8.41 4.12
CA LEU A 106 -9.22 -7.17 3.75
C LEU A 106 -9.30 -6.20 4.95
N ALA A 107 -9.82 -6.66 6.08
CA ALA A 107 -9.91 -5.83 7.29
C ALA A 107 -8.54 -5.33 7.75
N GLY A 108 -7.53 -6.20 7.78
CA GLY A 108 -6.17 -5.85 8.14
C GLY A 108 -5.54 -4.83 7.20
N SER A 109 -5.72 -5.00 5.90
CA SER A 109 -5.16 -4.09 4.88
C SER A 109 -5.87 -2.74 4.86
N TRP A 110 -7.18 -2.70 5.16
CA TRP A 110 -7.91 -1.46 5.30
C TRP A 110 -7.45 -0.64 6.51
N ILE A 111 -7.08 -1.34 7.61
CA ILE A 111 -6.51 -0.71 8.81
C ILE A 111 -5.08 -0.23 8.54
N ASN A 112 -4.21 -1.14 8.07
CA ASN A 112 -2.83 -0.82 7.69
C ASN A 112 -2.30 -1.87 6.72
N TRP A 113 -1.74 -1.42 5.60
CA TRP A 113 -1.27 -2.29 4.54
C TRP A 113 -0.14 -3.25 4.97
N GLY A 114 0.83 -2.78 5.77
CA GLY A 114 1.90 -3.64 6.30
C GLY A 114 1.38 -4.66 7.29
N PHE A 115 0.45 -4.26 8.17
CA PHE A 115 -0.27 -5.14 9.07
C PHE A 115 -1.06 -6.21 8.30
N GLY A 116 -1.84 -5.79 7.30
CA GLY A 116 -2.69 -6.69 6.52
C GLY A 116 -1.94 -7.79 5.79
N LEU A 117 -0.80 -7.45 5.16
CA LEU A 117 0.05 -8.44 4.48
C LEU A 117 0.58 -9.50 5.45
N VAL A 118 1.05 -9.09 6.63
CA VAL A 118 1.62 -10.02 7.61
C VAL A 118 0.55 -10.88 8.26
N ILE A 119 -0.56 -10.29 8.75
CA ILE A 119 -1.64 -11.10 9.34
C ILE A 119 -2.28 -12.04 8.33
N GLY A 120 -2.42 -11.62 7.07
CA GLY A 120 -2.91 -12.48 5.99
C GLY A 120 -2.07 -13.74 5.82
N ALA A 121 -0.74 -13.59 5.80
CA ALA A 121 0.18 -14.72 5.68
C ALA A 121 0.19 -15.63 6.91
N VAL A 122 0.28 -15.04 8.11
CA VAL A 122 0.27 -15.79 9.38
C VAL A 122 -1.05 -16.54 9.54
N PHE A 123 -2.17 -15.87 9.22
CA PHE A 123 -3.49 -16.49 9.31
C PHE A 123 -3.71 -17.61 8.27
N ALA A 124 -3.21 -17.44 7.03
CA ALA A 124 -3.23 -18.51 6.03
C ALA A 124 -2.47 -19.77 6.53
N ARG A 125 -1.31 -19.60 7.16
CA ARG A 125 -0.58 -20.71 7.79
C ARG A 125 -1.37 -21.37 8.92
N ALA A 126 -1.96 -20.56 9.81
CA ALA A 126 -2.79 -21.06 10.92
C ALA A 126 -3.99 -21.87 10.40
N LEU A 127 -4.69 -21.38 9.38
CA LEU A 127 -5.80 -22.07 8.74
C LEU A 127 -5.37 -23.37 8.05
N ALA A 128 -4.24 -23.37 7.34
CA ALA A 128 -3.74 -24.57 6.68
C ALA A 128 -3.35 -25.69 7.67
N ARG A 129 -2.95 -25.32 8.91
CA ARG A 129 -2.73 -26.30 10.01
C ARG A 129 -4.02 -26.92 10.53
N GLN A 130 -5.13 -26.15 10.53
CA GLN A 130 -6.40 -26.56 11.15
C GLN A 130 -7.37 -27.20 10.17
N VAL A 131 -7.40 -26.73 8.92
CA VAL A 131 -8.40 -27.14 7.91
C VAL A 131 -7.79 -28.10 6.90
N ARG A 132 -8.18 -29.39 6.97
CA ARG A 132 -7.69 -30.41 6.04
C ARG A 132 -8.19 -30.17 4.61
N GLY A 133 -7.35 -30.44 3.62
CA GLY A 133 -7.72 -30.42 2.21
C GLY A 133 -7.89 -29.02 1.60
N VAL A 134 -7.47 -27.96 2.28
CA VAL A 134 -7.45 -26.61 1.71
C VAL A 134 -6.32 -26.51 0.69
N ASP A 135 -6.59 -25.90 -0.47
CA ASP A 135 -5.55 -25.53 -1.43
C ASP A 135 -4.72 -24.38 -0.87
N TYR A 136 -3.47 -24.68 -0.51
CA TYR A 136 -2.61 -23.72 0.17
C TYR A 136 -2.21 -22.53 -0.72
N PRO A 137 -1.85 -22.71 -2.00
CA PRO A 137 -1.63 -21.57 -2.90
C PRO A 137 -2.83 -20.64 -3.05
N LEU A 138 -4.04 -21.19 -3.16
CA LEU A 138 -5.26 -20.38 -3.22
C LEU A 138 -5.53 -19.66 -1.89
N LEU A 139 -5.32 -20.33 -0.76
CA LEU A 139 -5.48 -19.73 0.56
C LEU A 139 -4.55 -18.52 0.74
N VAL A 140 -3.30 -18.63 0.31
CA VAL A 140 -2.30 -17.55 0.35
C VAL A 140 -2.62 -16.46 -0.68
N ALA A 141 -3.08 -16.81 -1.89
CA ALA A 141 -3.57 -15.85 -2.88
C ALA A 141 -4.78 -15.06 -2.36
N SER A 142 -5.68 -15.75 -1.64
CA SER A 142 -6.86 -15.14 -1.02
C SER A 142 -6.49 -14.15 0.10
N ALA A 143 -5.47 -14.47 0.89
CA ALA A 143 -4.88 -13.55 1.84
C ALA A 143 -4.28 -12.33 1.13
N TYR A 144 -3.52 -12.54 0.05
CA TYR A 144 -2.92 -11.46 -0.72
C TYR A 144 -3.96 -10.57 -1.41
N SER A 145 -5.07 -11.14 -1.90
CA SER A 145 -6.14 -10.35 -2.53
C SER A 145 -6.77 -9.33 -1.59
N GLY A 146 -6.70 -9.55 -0.26
CA GLY A 146 -7.13 -8.57 0.72
C GLY A 146 -6.30 -7.29 0.73
N PHE A 147 -5.08 -7.32 0.21
CA PHE A 147 -4.25 -6.13 0.06
C PHE A 147 -4.86 -5.08 -0.89
N LEU A 148 -5.74 -5.46 -1.80
CA LEU A 148 -6.33 -4.59 -2.81
C LEU A 148 -6.95 -3.30 -2.25
N ILE A 149 -7.57 -3.33 -1.07
CA ILE A 149 -8.30 -2.16 -0.54
C ILE A 149 -7.45 -1.24 0.34
N TRP A 150 -6.14 -1.47 0.44
CA TRP A 150 -5.27 -0.74 1.36
C TRP A 150 -5.24 0.77 1.12
N HIS A 151 -5.28 1.19 -0.15
CA HIS A 151 -5.18 2.60 -0.50
C HIS A 151 -6.48 3.38 -0.26
N GLY A 152 -7.63 2.69 -0.21
CA GLY A 152 -8.90 3.21 0.27
C GLY A 152 -9.08 3.14 1.79
N GLY A 153 -8.03 2.79 2.55
CA GLY A 153 -8.04 2.58 4.00
C GLY A 153 -7.16 3.54 4.80
N PHE A 154 -7.07 3.31 6.10
CA PHE A 154 -6.41 4.19 7.07
C PHE A 154 -4.89 4.33 6.94
N SER A 155 -4.25 3.58 6.06
CA SER A 155 -2.83 3.73 5.72
C SER A 155 -2.60 4.07 4.26
N GLY A 156 -3.64 4.47 3.54
CA GLY A 156 -3.55 4.93 2.17
C GLY A 156 -2.63 6.16 2.08
N SER A 157 -1.54 6.05 1.32
CA SER A 157 -0.54 7.12 1.24
C SER A 157 -1.10 8.39 0.59
N ILE A 158 -1.90 8.26 -0.45
CA ILE A 158 -2.50 9.40 -1.15
C ILE A 158 -3.56 10.10 -0.30
N PRO A 159 -4.62 9.44 0.19
CA PRO A 159 -5.65 10.12 0.98
C PRO A 159 -5.13 10.69 2.29
N LEU A 160 -4.15 10.07 2.94
CA LEU A 160 -3.54 10.63 4.15
C LEU A 160 -2.59 11.79 3.85
N SER A 161 -1.92 11.79 2.69
CA SER A 161 -1.15 12.94 2.22
C SER A 161 -2.07 14.15 2.02
N LEU A 162 -3.22 13.97 1.37
CA LEU A 162 -4.24 14.99 1.23
C LEU A 162 -4.73 15.51 2.59
N ALA A 163 -5.02 14.62 3.52
CA ALA A 163 -5.51 14.97 4.85
C ALA A 163 -4.43 15.66 5.72
N SER A 164 -3.15 15.45 5.44
CA SER A 164 -2.06 16.11 6.15
C SER A 164 -1.88 17.57 5.72
N GLY A 165 -2.16 17.91 4.46
CA GLY A 165 -2.02 19.29 3.94
C GLY A 165 -0.60 19.86 4.03
N GLY A 166 -0.52 21.17 3.87
CA GLY A 166 0.69 21.97 4.13
C GLY A 166 1.80 21.79 3.08
N ALA A 167 3.02 22.24 3.44
CA ALA A 167 4.15 22.31 2.52
C ALA A 167 4.57 20.96 1.90
N ASP A 168 4.34 19.86 2.59
CA ASP A 168 4.66 18.53 2.05
C ASP A 168 3.66 18.13 0.96
N LEU A 169 2.36 18.43 1.12
CA LEU A 169 1.36 18.22 0.07
C LEU A 169 1.63 19.13 -1.14
N GLU A 170 1.92 20.40 -0.90
CA GLU A 170 2.29 21.34 -1.97
C GLU A 170 3.47 20.83 -2.79
N LYS A 171 4.54 20.37 -2.13
CA LYS A 171 5.70 19.80 -2.80
C LYS A 171 5.36 18.53 -3.61
N MET A 172 4.56 17.63 -3.03
CA MET A 172 4.16 16.37 -3.69
C MET A 172 3.27 16.59 -4.90
N THR A 173 2.47 17.64 -4.89
CA THR A 173 1.52 17.96 -5.96
C THR A 173 2.06 19.00 -6.94
N GLY A 174 3.34 19.39 -6.80
CA GLY A 174 3.95 20.42 -7.66
C GLY A 174 3.26 21.78 -7.56
N GLY A 175 2.69 22.10 -6.40
CA GLY A 175 1.96 23.34 -6.13
C GLY A 175 0.47 23.31 -6.49
N ALA A 176 -0.06 22.17 -6.94
CA ALA A 176 -1.48 22.06 -7.32
C ALA A 176 -2.43 22.11 -6.10
N LEU A 177 -1.98 21.67 -4.93
CA LEU A 177 -2.74 21.67 -3.68
C LEU A 177 -1.88 22.16 -2.52
N THR A 178 -2.43 23.05 -1.71
CA THR A 178 -1.81 23.58 -0.48
C THR A 178 -2.67 23.29 0.75
N GLU A 179 -3.99 23.24 0.58
CA GLU A 179 -4.94 23.00 1.66
C GLU A 179 -5.23 21.51 1.85
N ALA A 180 -5.46 21.11 3.11
CA ALA A 180 -5.81 19.74 3.43
C ALA A 180 -7.21 19.38 2.93
N ILE A 181 -7.34 18.19 2.36
CA ILE A 181 -8.62 17.57 2.00
C ILE A 181 -8.90 16.47 3.01
N GLY A 182 -9.95 16.66 3.83
CA GLY A 182 -10.25 15.77 4.93
C GLY A 182 -10.64 14.34 4.50
N VAL A 183 -10.43 13.38 5.39
CA VAL A 183 -10.73 11.96 5.14
C VAL A 183 -12.22 11.68 4.83
N GLY A 184 -13.12 12.60 5.19
CA GLY A 184 -14.55 12.55 4.83
C GLY A 184 -14.78 12.62 3.31
N GLN A 185 -13.91 13.34 2.59
CA GLN A 185 -13.99 13.50 1.14
C GLN A 185 -13.22 12.42 0.36
N THR A 186 -12.41 11.61 1.06
CA THR A 186 -11.58 10.55 0.49
C THR A 186 -11.96 9.17 1.05
N LEU A 187 -11.44 8.77 2.20
CA LEU A 187 -11.62 7.45 2.80
C LEU A 187 -13.09 7.16 3.12
N PHE A 188 -13.82 8.14 3.64
CA PHE A 188 -15.23 8.03 4.01
C PHE A 188 -16.20 8.60 2.97
N ALA A 189 -15.71 8.98 1.79
CA ALA A 189 -16.56 9.34 0.68
C ALA A 189 -17.44 8.15 0.26
N SER A 190 -18.69 8.42 -0.10
CA SER A 190 -19.69 7.39 -0.42
C SER A 190 -19.23 6.46 -1.54
N TYR A 191 -18.65 7.01 -2.61
CA TYR A 191 -18.12 6.22 -3.72
C TYR A 191 -17.02 5.25 -3.26
N ASN A 192 -16.09 5.69 -2.40
CA ASN A 192 -15.01 4.85 -1.88
C ASN A 192 -15.56 3.71 -1.02
N LEU A 193 -16.49 4.02 -0.10
CA LEU A 193 -17.10 3.02 0.76
C LEU A 193 -17.94 2.00 -0.01
N ILE A 194 -18.65 2.41 -1.08
CA ILE A 194 -19.41 1.51 -1.95
C ILE A 194 -18.45 0.57 -2.71
N ILE A 195 -17.38 1.10 -3.32
CA ILE A 195 -16.35 0.27 -3.97
C ILE A 195 -15.78 -0.75 -2.99
N ILE A 196 -15.40 -0.33 -1.78
CA ILE A 196 -14.88 -1.22 -0.74
C ILE A 196 -15.94 -2.27 -0.36
N ALA A 197 -17.19 -1.90 -0.14
CA ALA A 197 -18.26 -2.82 0.23
C ALA A 197 -18.47 -3.90 -0.84
N VAL A 198 -18.48 -3.53 -2.12
CA VAL A 198 -18.58 -4.48 -3.23
C VAL A 198 -17.37 -5.42 -3.28
N LEU A 199 -16.16 -4.91 -3.05
CA LEU A 199 -14.94 -5.73 -3.00
C LEU A 199 -14.91 -6.65 -1.78
N VAL A 200 -15.37 -6.20 -0.60
CA VAL A 200 -15.44 -7.00 0.64
C VAL A 200 -16.40 -8.18 0.51
N VAL A 201 -17.45 -8.04 -0.29
CA VAL A 201 -18.36 -9.15 -0.59
C VAL A 201 -17.86 -9.98 -1.78
N GLY A 202 -17.43 -9.32 -2.84
CA GLY A 202 -17.11 -9.97 -4.12
C GLY A 202 -15.80 -10.77 -4.09
N LEU A 203 -14.74 -10.27 -3.45
CA LEU A 203 -13.44 -11.00 -3.40
C LEU A 203 -13.53 -12.31 -2.63
N PRO A 204 -14.13 -12.40 -1.44
CA PRO A 204 -14.29 -13.69 -0.76
C PRO A 204 -15.09 -14.71 -1.58
N LEU A 205 -16.14 -14.27 -2.28
CA LEU A 205 -16.95 -15.12 -3.14
C LEU A 205 -16.18 -15.58 -4.39
N LEU A 206 -15.42 -14.68 -5.00
CA LEU A 206 -14.55 -15.01 -6.14
C LEU A 206 -13.47 -16.02 -5.72
N ASN A 207 -12.80 -15.77 -4.62
CA ASN A 207 -11.76 -16.66 -4.09
C ASN A 207 -12.34 -18.04 -3.75
N TRP A 208 -13.50 -18.08 -3.12
CA TRP A 208 -14.23 -19.33 -2.87
C TRP A 208 -14.55 -20.09 -4.16
N ALA A 209 -14.99 -19.41 -5.21
CA ALA A 209 -15.31 -20.02 -6.50
C ALA A 209 -14.08 -20.54 -7.26
N MET A 210 -12.88 -20.04 -6.96
CA MET A 210 -11.62 -20.47 -7.59
C MET A 210 -11.04 -21.79 -7.06
N GLN A 211 -11.72 -22.48 -6.13
CA GLN A 211 -11.22 -23.73 -5.54
C GLN A 211 -10.91 -24.79 -6.62
N PRO A 212 -9.70 -25.34 -6.68
CA PRO A 212 -9.36 -26.37 -7.63
C PRO A 212 -9.96 -27.73 -7.22
N LYS A 213 -10.27 -28.58 -8.21
CA LYS A 213 -10.76 -29.96 -7.97
C LYS A 213 -9.73 -30.83 -7.25
N THR A 214 -8.45 -30.59 -7.48
CA THR A 214 -7.32 -31.28 -6.85
C THR A 214 -6.49 -30.25 -6.07
N PRO A 215 -6.74 -30.10 -4.76
CA PRO A 215 -6.04 -29.10 -3.95
C PRO A 215 -4.57 -29.47 -3.72
N LYS A 216 -3.71 -28.48 -3.75
CA LYS A 216 -2.31 -28.58 -3.34
C LYS A 216 -2.23 -28.35 -1.83
N VAL A 217 -2.19 -29.45 -1.08
CA VAL A 217 -2.10 -29.42 0.39
C VAL A 217 -0.64 -29.35 0.80
N VAL A 218 -0.34 -28.55 1.83
CA VAL A 218 0.98 -28.46 2.46
C VAL A 218 1.02 -29.35 3.71
N ASP A 219 2.20 -29.92 4.00
CA ASP A 219 2.41 -30.63 5.25
C ASP A 219 2.33 -29.67 6.44
N PRO A 220 1.45 -29.88 7.42
CA PRO A 220 1.33 -29.04 8.60
C PRO A 220 2.65 -28.85 9.38
N ALA A 221 3.53 -29.86 9.38
CA ALA A 221 4.82 -29.78 10.04
C ALA A 221 5.74 -28.67 9.45
N LEU A 222 5.60 -28.36 8.16
CA LEU A 222 6.36 -27.29 7.49
C LEU A 222 5.82 -25.88 7.86
N LEU A 223 4.67 -25.82 8.52
CA LEU A 223 4.02 -24.56 8.91
C LEU A 223 4.24 -24.21 10.38
N GLU A 224 5.00 -25.00 11.14
CA GLU A 224 5.34 -24.67 12.53
C GLU A 224 6.20 -23.41 12.61
N GLU A 225 5.90 -22.57 13.59
CA GLU A 225 6.67 -21.34 13.85
C GLU A 225 7.73 -21.60 14.92
N PRO A 226 8.95 -21.06 14.78
CA PRO A 226 9.94 -21.09 15.84
C PRO A 226 9.37 -20.43 17.09
N GLN A 227 9.56 -21.07 18.25
CA GLN A 227 9.14 -20.47 19.50
C GLN A 227 9.96 -19.19 19.78
N PRO A 228 9.31 -18.11 20.28
CA PRO A 228 10.02 -16.89 20.66
C PRO A 228 11.09 -17.21 21.71
N SER A 229 12.30 -16.72 21.50
CA SER A 229 13.37 -16.84 22.51
C SER A 229 13.05 -16.00 23.75
N ASP A 230 13.29 -16.55 24.93
CA ASP A 230 13.14 -15.81 26.17
C ASP A 230 14.09 -14.61 26.24
N ILE A 231 13.59 -13.50 26.83
CA ILE A 231 14.39 -12.31 27.07
C ILE A 231 15.10 -12.49 28.42
N PRO A 232 16.44 -12.43 28.46
CA PRO A 232 17.18 -12.51 29.70
C PRO A 232 16.81 -11.37 30.67
N ARG A 233 16.73 -11.65 31.96
CA ARG A 233 16.41 -10.67 33.04
C ARG A 233 17.40 -10.73 34.17
N GLU A 234 18.64 -10.99 33.85
CA GLU A 234 19.70 -11.22 34.84
C GLU A 234 20.22 -9.91 35.47
N THR A 235 20.35 -8.86 34.65
CA THR A 235 20.86 -7.56 35.08
C THR A 235 19.73 -6.55 35.36
N ALA A 236 20.06 -5.46 36.10
CA ALA A 236 19.12 -4.37 36.36
C ALA A 236 18.71 -3.64 35.08
N THR A 237 19.62 -3.48 34.12
CA THR A 237 19.34 -2.89 32.80
C THR A 237 18.36 -3.75 31.99
N GLN A 238 18.60 -5.05 31.93
CA GLN A 238 17.69 -5.97 31.22
C GLN A 238 16.26 -5.99 31.84
N ARG A 239 16.15 -5.83 33.17
CA ARG A 239 14.84 -5.68 33.84
C ARG A 239 14.17 -4.37 33.51
N LEU A 240 14.94 -3.30 33.29
CA LEU A 240 14.41 -2.00 32.88
C LEU A 240 13.95 -2.04 31.44
N ASP A 241 14.72 -2.64 30.53
CA ASP A 241 14.42 -2.79 29.12
C ASP A 241 13.12 -3.62 28.89
N ASP A 242 12.92 -4.67 29.72
CA ASP A 242 11.70 -5.50 29.70
C ASP A 242 10.65 -5.02 30.72
N SER A 243 10.64 -3.72 31.06
CA SER A 243 9.68 -3.14 32.01
C SER A 243 8.35 -2.81 31.34
N ARG A 244 7.27 -3.45 31.80
CA ARG A 244 5.91 -3.11 31.38
C ARG A 244 5.48 -1.72 31.82
N ILE A 245 6.00 -1.25 32.97
CA ILE A 245 5.61 0.04 33.53
C ILE A 245 6.04 1.18 32.60
N LEU A 246 7.28 1.13 32.08
CA LEU A 246 7.76 2.13 31.14
C LEU A 246 6.91 2.18 29.85
N GLY A 247 6.58 1.02 29.28
CA GLY A 247 5.70 0.94 28.13
C GLY A 247 4.30 1.54 28.42
N LEU A 248 3.70 1.20 29.58
CA LEU A 248 2.38 1.71 29.95
C LEU A 248 2.37 3.23 30.22
N ILE A 249 3.43 3.81 30.80
CA ILE A 249 3.54 5.26 30.97
C ILE A 249 3.53 5.97 29.60
N MET A 250 4.28 5.46 28.63
CA MET A 250 4.33 6.04 27.30
C MET A 250 2.98 5.90 26.56
N VAL A 251 2.32 4.74 26.69
CA VAL A 251 0.99 4.53 26.13
C VAL A 251 -0.05 5.44 26.78
N ALA A 252 -0.01 5.63 28.11
CA ALA A 252 -0.92 6.53 28.81
C ALA A 252 -0.77 7.99 28.32
N LEU A 253 0.49 8.44 28.12
CA LEU A 253 0.77 9.76 27.57
C LEU A 253 0.20 9.90 26.12
N ALA A 254 0.37 8.87 25.31
CA ALA A 254 -0.16 8.85 23.95
C ALA A 254 -1.70 8.87 23.93
N VAL A 255 -2.36 8.11 24.83
CA VAL A 255 -3.83 8.11 24.96
C VAL A 255 -4.33 9.51 25.34
N LEU A 256 -3.66 10.19 26.25
CA LEU A 256 -4.01 11.57 26.63
C LEU A 256 -3.85 12.54 25.44
N PHE A 257 -2.78 12.40 24.66
CA PHE A 257 -2.55 13.16 23.43
C PHE A 257 -3.66 12.91 22.39
N PHE A 258 -4.03 11.63 22.13
CA PHE A 258 -5.09 11.30 21.17
C PHE A 258 -6.45 11.79 21.64
N TYR A 259 -6.76 11.65 22.94
CA TYR A 259 -8.00 12.17 23.50
C TYR A 259 -8.15 13.66 23.24
N ARG A 260 -7.09 14.44 23.52
CA ARG A 260 -7.08 15.88 23.28
C ARG A 260 -7.19 16.19 21.78
N HIS A 261 -6.38 15.53 20.93
CA HIS A 261 -6.40 15.75 19.50
C HIS A 261 -7.81 15.55 18.89
N PHE A 262 -8.44 14.41 19.18
CA PHE A 262 -9.77 14.10 18.64
C PHE A 262 -10.90 14.91 19.27
N SER A 263 -10.75 15.36 20.52
CA SER A 263 -11.72 16.26 21.15
C SER A 263 -11.71 17.67 20.54
N GLU A 264 -10.53 18.16 20.14
CA GLU A 264 -10.35 19.50 19.55
C GLU A 264 -10.60 19.51 18.04
N ASN A 265 -10.23 18.44 17.31
CA ASN A 265 -10.20 18.42 15.84
C ASN A 265 -11.17 17.41 15.21
N GLY A 266 -12.00 16.72 16.01
CA GLY A 266 -12.86 15.65 15.49
C GLY A 266 -12.04 14.48 14.91
N LEU A 267 -12.54 13.82 13.86
CA LEU A 267 -11.85 12.71 13.18
C LEU A 267 -10.79 13.23 12.18
N ALA A 268 -9.90 14.12 12.63
CA ALA A 268 -8.79 14.62 11.82
C ALA A 268 -7.65 13.60 11.82
N LEU A 269 -7.64 12.74 10.81
CA LEU A 269 -6.57 11.77 10.56
C LEU A 269 -5.54 12.40 9.62
N SER A 270 -4.28 12.33 10.02
CA SER A 270 -3.11 12.65 9.20
C SER A 270 -2.13 11.48 9.24
N LEU A 271 -1.12 11.50 8.37
CA LEU A 271 -0.05 10.50 8.37
C LEU A 271 0.58 10.32 9.76
N ASN A 272 0.90 11.43 10.43
CA ASN A 272 1.55 11.39 11.74
C ASN A 272 0.64 10.82 12.84
N ILE A 273 -0.64 11.15 12.83
CA ILE A 273 -1.61 10.60 13.80
C ILE A 273 -1.76 9.09 13.60
N VAL A 274 -1.91 8.65 12.36
CA VAL A 274 -2.03 7.22 12.03
C VAL A 274 -0.79 6.45 12.44
N ILE A 275 0.42 6.95 12.08
CA ILE A 275 1.70 6.35 12.51
C ILE A 275 1.78 6.23 14.02
N SER A 276 1.41 7.30 14.73
CA SER A 276 1.44 7.32 16.20
C SER A 276 0.49 6.28 16.80
N ILE A 277 -0.71 6.13 16.26
CA ILE A 277 -1.68 5.11 16.70
C ILE A 277 -1.06 3.70 16.57
N PHE A 278 -0.47 3.37 15.42
CA PHE A 278 0.15 2.05 15.21
C PHE A 278 1.38 1.83 16.10
N LEU A 279 2.18 2.87 16.30
CA LEU A 279 3.37 2.80 17.16
C LEU A 279 2.99 2.47 18.61
N PHE A 280 2.07 3.22 19.18
CA PHE A 280 1.68 3.03 20.57
C PHE A 280 0.77 1.80 20.79
N ALA A 281 -0.06 1.44 19.80
CA ALA A 281 -0.78 0.16 19.82
C ALA A 281 0.19 -1.02 19.76
N GLY A 282 1.23 -0.95 18.94
CA GLY A 282 2.30 -1.95 18.89
C GLY A 282 3.01 -2.09 20.22
N LEU A 283 3.45 -0.98 20.83
CA LEU A 283 4.10 -0.99 22.15
C LEU A 283 3.19 -1.61 23.23
N LEU A 284 1.91 -1.23 23.26
CA LEU A 284 0.93 -1.78 24.20
C LEU A 284 0.76 -3.30 24.02
N MET A 285 0.66 -3.79 22.80
CA MET A 285 0.38 -5.20 22.51
C MET A 285 1.59 -6.11 22.67
N HIS A 286 2.82 -5.60 22.52
CA HIS A 286 4.06 -6.31 22.86
C HIS A 286 4.34 -6.29 24.36
N GLY A 287 3.82 -5.31 25.09
CA GLY A 287 3.83 -5.20 26.54
C GLY A 287 5.12 -4.64 27.15
N THR A 288 6.26 -4.72 26.46
CA THR A 288 7.54 -4.16 26.94
C THR A 288 8.32 -3.49 25.81
N PRO A 289 9.14 -2.45 26.11
CA PRO A 289 9.95 -1.77 25.11
C PRO A 289 10.88 -2.71 24.34
N GLU A 290 11.55 -3.63 25.03
CA GLU A 290 12.48 -4.59 24.43
C GLU A 290 11.80 -5.50 23.41
N ARG A 291 10.65 -6.08 23.75
CA ARG A 291 9.89 -6.94 22.83
C ARG A 291 9.41 -6.18 21.61
N TYR A 292 8.99 -4.94 21.82
CA TYR A 292 8.54 -4.08 20.72
C TYR A 292 9.71 -3.71 19.81
N MET A 293 10.87 -3.33 20.38
CA MET A 293 12.07 -3.02 19.60
C MET A 293 12.55 -4.19 18.74
N ARG A 294 12.55 -5.41 19.26
CA ARG A 294 12.86 -6.61 18.47
C ARG A 294 11.92 -6.78 17.29
N ALA A 295 10.61 -6.57 17.48
CA ALA A 295 9.64 -6.62 16.37
C ALA A 295 9.87 -5.50 15.34
N ILE A 296 10.26 -4.30 15.78
CA ILE A 296 10.65 -3.18 14.91
C ILE A 296 11.92 -3.53 14.10
N GLU A 297 12.97 -4.06 14.74
CA GLU A 297 14.23 -4.44 14.08
C GLU A 297 14.02 -5.48 12.97
N GLU A 298 13.15 -6.45 13.21
CA GLU A 298 12.77 -7.44 12.18
C GLU A 298 12.02 -6.79 11.01
N SER A 299 11.20 -5.76 11.30
CA SER A 299 10.36 -5.06 10.32
C SER A 299 11.16 -4.08 9.45
N ILE A 300 12.26 -3.51 9.95
CA ILE A 300 13.08 -2.50 9.26
C ILE A 300 13.65 -3.01 7.93
N ARG A 301 13.90 -4.30 7.78
CA ARG A 301 14.42 -4.85 6.52
C ARG A 301 13.52 -4.56 5.31
N GLY A 302 12.23 -4.31 5.54
CA GLY A 302 11.26 -3.97 4.48
C GLY A 302 11.35 -2.55 3.94
N ILE A 303 12.02 -1.60 4.63
CA ILE A 303 12.00 -0.18 4.23
C ILE A 303 13.12 0.23 3.26
N ALA A 304 14.10 -0.63 2.99
CA ALA A 304 15.25 -0.28 2.15
C ALA A 304 14.83 0.28 0.77
N GLY A 305 13.82 -0.33 0.13
CA GLY A 305 13.27 0.14 -1.12
C GLY A 305 12.68 1.55 -1.02
N ILE A 306 11.88 1.82 0.01
CA ILE A 306 11.23 3.11 0.24
C ILE A 306 12.30 4.19 0.41
N VAL A 307 13.26 3.98 1.32
CA VAL A 307 14.29 4.97 1.67
C VAL A 307 15.14 5.36 0.47
N VAL A 308 15.52 4.38 -0.39
CA VAL A 308 16.43 4.63 -1.51
C VAL A 308 15.71 5.13 -2.77
N GLN A 309 14.48 4.67 -3.03
CA GLN A 309 13.78 4.97 -4.30
C GLN A 309 13.05 6.31 -4.29
N PHE A 310 12.52 6.76 -3.15
CA PHE A 310 11.73 7.99 -3.08
C PHE A 310 12.49 9.25 -3.50
N PRO A 311 13.77 9.44 -3.17
CA PRO A 311 14.55 10.55 -3.73
C PRO A 311 14.60 10.54 -5.27
N PHE A 312 14.69 9.38 -5.92
CA PHE A 312 14.64 9.29 -7.38
C PHE A 312 13.27 9.70 -7.93
N TYR A 313 12.16 9.27 -7.31
CA TYR A 313 10.83 9.71 -7.70
C TYR A 313 10.65 11.22 -7.50
N ALA A 314 11.20 11.78 -6.44
CA ALA A 314 11.22 13.22 -6.19
C ALA A 314 12.03 13.97 -7.26
N GLY A 315 13.17 13.45 -7.70
CA GLY A 315 13.94 13.98 -8.81
C GLY A 315 13.19 13.92 -10.14
N ILE A 316 12.50 12.80 -10.42
CA ILE A 316 11.62 12.66 -11.59
C ILE A 316 10.54 13.75 -11.57
N MET A 317 9.84 13.92 -10.44
CA MET A 317 8.85 14.99 -10.26
C MET A 317 9.48 16.37 -10.57
N GLY A 318 10.68 16.65 -10.06
CA GLY A 318 11.39 17.91 -10.32
C GLY A 318 11.58 18.19 -11.81
N MET A 319 11.98 17.19 -12.60
CA MET A 319 12.09 17.31 -14.06
C MET A 319 10.74 17.47 -14.76
N MET A 320 9.69 16.78 -14.27
CA MET A 320 8.36 16.86 -14.89
C MET A 320 7.72 18.23 -14.73
N VAL A 321 7.87 18.86 -13.55
CA VAL A 321 7.31 20.21 -13.30
C VAL A 321 8.26 21.34 -13.72
N GLY A 322 9.52 21.03 -13.98
CA GLY A 322 10.56 21.98 -14.38
C GLY A 322 10.21 22.66 -15.70
N ALA A 323 9.77 23.93 -15.64
CA ALA A 323 9.37 24.70 -16.80
C ALA A 323 10.57 25.44 -17.44
N ASN A 324 10.48 25.64 -18.76
CA ASN A 324 11.41 26.53 -19.49
C ASN A 324 11.01 28.01 -19.32
N ALA A 325 11.77 28.92 -19.94
CA ALA A 325 11.57 30.36 -19.83
C ALA A 325 10.17 30.86 -20.29
N VAL A 326 9.46 30.09 -21.10
CA VAL A 326 8.10 30.41 -21.59
C VAL A 326 7.01 29.60 -20.85
N GLY A 327 7.35 28.95 -19.73
CA GLY A 327 6.39 28.26 -18.86
C GLY A 327 5.96 26.88 -19.35
N VAL A 328 6.68 26.27 -20.30
CA VAL A 328 6.39 24.91 -20.79
C VAL A 328 7.16 23.88 -19.98
N SER A 329 6.44 22.89 -19.45
CA SER A 329 6.98 21.71 -18.77
C SER A 329 6.41 20.42 -19.37
N LEU A 330 7.11 19.29 -19.18
CA LEU A 330 6.61 17.99 -19.63
C LEU A 330 5.27 17.66 -18.95
N GLY A 331 5.15 17.92 -17.64
CA GLY A 331 3.91 17.68 -16.89
C GLY A 331 2.72 18.42 -17.49
N ARG A 332 2.90 19.70 -17.83
CA ARG A 332 1.85 20.51 -18.48
C ARG A 332 1.39 19.91 -19.82
N GLN A 333 2.30 19.46 -20.67
CA GLN A 333 1.92 18.86 -21.96
C GLN A 333 1.17 17.54 -21.80
N VAL A 334 1.56 16.71 -20.82
CA VAL A 334 0.82 15.49 -20.47
C VAL A 334 -0.57 15.85 -19.92
N THR A 335 -0.67 16.85 -19.06
CA THR A 335 -1.96 17.40 -18.56
C THR A 335 -2.89 17.80 -19.72
N ASP A 336 -2.39 18.62 -20.66
CA ASP A 336 -3.17 19.08 -21.80
C ASP A 336 -3.66 17.91 -22.69
N THR A 337 -2.85 16.84 -22.80
CA THR A 337 -3.23 15.62 -23.52
C THR A 337 -4.40 14.90 -22.82
N PHE A 338 -4.34 14.73 -21.50
CA PHE A 338 -5.43 14.12 -20.73
C PHE A 338 -6.72 14.92 -20.81
N VAL A 339 -6.64 16.26 -20.72
CA VAL A 339 -7.81 17.15 -20.88
C VAL A 339 -8.45 16.96 -22.25
N THR A 340 -7.64 16.83 -23.32
CA THR A 340 -8.16 16.66 -24.68
C THR A 340 -8.88 15.33 -24.89
N TRP A 341 -8.44 14.26 -24.22
CA TRP A 341 -8.97 12.90 -24.42
C TRP A 341 -10.07 12.51 -23.45
N SER A 342 -10.34 13.32 -22.43
CA SER A 342 -11.26 13.01 -21.35
C SER A 342 -12.48 13.93 -21.32
N THR A 343 -13.58 13.43 -20.75
CA THR A 343 -14.71 14.22 -20.27
C THR A 343 -14.73 14.21 -18.74
N THR A 344 -15.57 15.02 -18.12
CA THR A 344 -15.76 15.00 -16.66
C THR A 344 -16.04 13.59 -16.14
N GLU A 345 -16.94 12.84 -16.82
CA GLU A 345 -17.36 11.48 -16.39
C GLU A 345 -16.30 10.42 -16.68
N SER A 346 -15.53 10.53 -17.78
CA SER A 346 -14.54 9.52 -18.16
C SER A 346 -13.18 9.72 -17.48
N PHE A 347 -12.88 10.93 -17.02
CA PHE A 347 -11.57 11.26 -16.48
C PHE A 347 -11.19 10.43 -15.25
N PRO A 348 -12.07 10.18 -14.24
CA PRO A 348 -11.71 9.35 -13.10
C PRO A 348 -11.31 7.92 -13.50
N VAL A 349 -11.99 7.33 -14.49
CA VAL A 349 -11.67 6.00 -15.01
C VAL A 349 -10.32 6.00 -15.77
N LEU A 350 -10.09 7.02 -16.60
CA LEU A 350 -8.84 7.14 -17.36
C LEU A 350 -7.65 7.41 -16.41
N ALA A 351 -7.84 8.23 -15.38
CA ALA A 351 -6.86 8.44 -14.33
C ALA A 351 -6.53 7.13 -13.58
N PHE A 352 -7.54 6.34 -13.22
CA PHE A 352 -7.41 5.02 -12.61
C PHE A 352 -6.61 4.06 -13.50
N LEU A 353 -6.96 3.93 -14.78
CA LEU A 353 -6.26 3.04 -15.71
C LEU A 353 -4.83 3.47 -15.97
N SER A 354 -4.61 4.79 -16.14
CA SER A 354 -3.28 5.38 -16.25
C SER A 354 -2.44 5.10 -15.01
N ALA A 355 -3.02 5.26 -13.82
CA ALA A 355 -2.35 4.98 -12.57
C ALA A 355 -2.01 3.50 -12.44
N GLY A 356 -2.91 2.59 -12.82
CA GLY A 356 -2.62 1.17 -12.88
C GLY A 356 -1.46 0.82 -13.81
N LEU A 357 -1.37 1.49 -14.97
CA LEU A 357 -0.26 1.30 -15.90
C LEU A 357 1.07 1.83 -15.32
N VAL A 358 1.07 3.05 -14.77
CA VAL A 358 2.26 3.66 -14.17
C VAL A 358 2.76 2.84 -12.98
N ASN A 359 1.84 2.30 -12.15
CA ASN A 359 2.19 1.50 -10.99
C ASN A 359 2.95 0.21 -11.34
N VAL A 360 2.77 -0.36 -12.53
CA VAL A 360 3.60 -1.50 -12.96
C VAL A 360 5.08 -1.15 -12.92
N PHE A 361 5.41 0.10 -13.13
CA PHE A 361 6.76 0.63 -13.22
C PHE A 361 7.22 1.33 -11.94
N VAL A 362 6.31 1.99 -11.24
CA VAL A 362 6.55 2.70 -9.97
C VAL A 362 5.69 2.05 -8.88
N PRO A 363 6.07 0.87 -8.36
CA PRO A 363 5.27 0.13 -7.39
C PRO A 363 5.32 0.76 -6.00
N SER A 364 4.81 1.98 -5.88
CA SER A 364 4.85 2.75 -4.65
C SER A 364 3.79 3.84 -4.69
N GLY A 365 2.74 3.74 -3.89
CA GLY A 365 1.64 4.71 -3.86
C GLY A 365 2.12 6.15 -3.66
N GLY A 366 3.05 6.39 -2.73
CA GLY A 366 3.63 7.70 -2.52
C GLY A 366 4.55 8.18 -3.64
N GLY A 367 5.38 7.29 -4.19
CA GLY A 367 6.24 7.59 -5.34
C GLY A 367 5.42 7.88 -6.59
N GLN A 368 4.38 7.09 -6.84
CA GLN A 368 3.45 7.31 -7.94
C GLN A 368 2.68 8.63 -7.78
N TRP A 369 2.22 8.94 -6.57
CA TRP A 369 1.56 10.20 -6.27
C TRP A 369 2.43 11.40 -6.60
N ALA A 370 3.70 11.37 -6.20
CA ALA A 370 4.67 12.42 -6.52
C ALA A 370 4.90 12.60 -8.04
N VAL A 371 4.75 11.53 -8.84
CA VAL A 371 4.89 11.59 -10.30
C VAL A 371 3.58 12.03 -10.98
N GLN A 372 2.45 11.49 -10.57
CA GLN A 372 1.16 11.70 -11.24
C GLN A 372 0.35 12.86 -10.65
N GLY A 373 0.47 13.17 -9.35
CA GLY A 373 -0.27 14.25 -8.72
C GLY A 373 -0.12 15.60 -9.43
N PRO A 374 1.11 16.05 -9.73
CA PRO A 374 1.36 17.31 -10.45
C PRO A 374 0.75 17.39 -11.86
N ILE A 375 0.40 16.25 -12.45
CA ILE A 375 -0.17 16.13 -13.79
C ILE A 375 -1.68 16.00 -13.75
N MET A 376 -2.14 15.04 -12.96
CA MET A 376 -3.56 14.64 -12.97
C MET A 376 -4.45 15.63 -12.22
N LEU A 377 -3.95 16.29 -11.15
CA LEU A 377 -4.74 17.29 -10.44
C LEU A 377 -5.10 18.49 -11.31
N PRO A 378 -4.15 19.13 -12.03
CA PRO A 378 -4.50 20.20 -12.98
C PRO A 378 -5.42 19.72 -14.11
N ALA A 379 -5.22 18.48 -14.62
CA ALA A 379 -6.08 17.91 -15.66
C ALA A 379 -7.52 17.71 -15.17
N GLY A 380 -7.69 17.13 -13.98
CA GLY A 380 -9.00 16.96 -13.34
C GLY A 380 -9.68 18.32 -13.10
N ALA A 381 -8.96 19.29 -12.56
CA ALA A 381 -9.47 20.63 -12.31
C ALA A 381 -9.94 21.33 -13.59
N ALA A 382 -9.20 21.19 -14.70
CA ALA A 382 -9.59 21.74 -16.01
C ALA A 382 -10.88 21.12 -16.57
N LEU A 383 -11.19 19.88 -16.18
CA LEU A 383 -12.43 19.17 -16.55
C LEU A 383 -13.55 19.31 -15.51
N GLY A 384 -13.32 20.07 -14.42
CA GLY A 384 -14.30 20.25 -13.34
C GLY A 384 -14.40 19.06 -12.39
N VAL A 385 -13.44 18.13 -12.40
CA VAL A 385 -13.39 16.99 -11.48
C VAL A 385 -12.71 17.41 -10.17
N ALA A 386 -13.33 17.05 -9.05
CA ALA A 386 -12.82 17.37 -7.72
C ALA A 386 -11.45 16.74 -7.45
N PRO A 387 -10.54 17.44 -6.75
CA PRO A 387 -9.17 16.96 -6.51
C PRO A 387 -9.13 15.66 -5.71
N GLU A 388 -10.06 15.46 -4.76
CA GLU A 388 -10.19 14.22 -4.01
C GLU A 388 -10.57 13.02 -4.88
N VAL A 389 -11.43 13.22 -5.88
CA VAL A 389 -11.81 12.17 -6.84
C VAL A 389 -10.61 11.81 -7.72
N THR A 390 -9.91 12.81 -8.23
CA THR A 390 -8.68 12.62 -9.01
C THR A 390 -7.64 11.83 -8.23
N ALA A 391 -7.39 12.23 -7.00
CA ALA A 391 -6.42 11.59 -6.11
C ALA A 391 -6.82 10.14 -5.78
N MET A 392 -8.09 9.89 -5.48
CA MET A 392 -8.59 8.55 -5.18
C MET A 392 -8.61 7.65 -6.42
N ALA A 393 -8.84 8.18 -7.63
CA ALA A 393 -8.68 7.42 -8.86
C ALA A 393 -7.23 6.92 -9.04
N ILE A 394 -6.23 7.76 -8.75
CA ILE A 394 -4.81 7.36 -8.73
C ILE A 394 -4.55 6.32 -7.65
N ALA A 395 -5.07 6.53 -6.43
CA ALA A 395 -4.92 5.60 -5.31
C ALA A 395 -5.47 4.20 -5.64
N TRP A 396 -6.65 4.13 -6.25
CA TRP A 396 -7.25 2.88 -6.67
C TRP A 396 -6.47 2.22 -7.81
N GLY A 397 -5.93 2.98 -8.77
CA GLY A 397 -5.11 2.45 -9.85
C GLY A 397 -3.80 1.83 -9.37
N ASP A 398 -3.14 2.47 -8.40
CA ASP A 398 -1.98 1.92 -7.71
C ASP A 398 -2.34 0.61 -6.98
N ALA A 399 -3.34 0.63 -6.11
CA ALA A 399 -3.75 -0.56 -5.36
C ALA A 399 -4.18 -1.72 -6.27
N TRP A 400 -4.83 -1.42 -7.38
CA TRP A 400 -5.34 -2.40 -8.33
C TRP A 400 -4.24 -3.27 -8.94
N THR A 401 -3.21 -2.67 -9.50
CA THR A 401 -2.14 -3.42 -10.17
C THR A 401 -1.08 -3.95 -9.23
N ASN A 402 -1.03 -3.51 -7.96
CA ASN A 402 -0.23 -4.13 -6.90
C ASN A 402 -0.55 -5.62 -6.75
N ILE A 403 -1.79 -6.05 -7.05
CA ILE A 403 -2.23 -7.46 -6.95
C ILE A 403 -1.44 -8.41 -7.84
N ILE A 404 -0.91 -7.94 -8.95
CA ILE A 404 -0.09 -8.75 -9.87
C ILE A 404 1.41 -8.46 -9.77
N GLN A 405 1.82 -7.61 -8.85
CA GLN A 405 3.23 -7.28 -8.66
C GLN A 405 3.89 -8.23 -7.66
N PRO A 406 4.89 -9.01 -8.08
CA PRO A 406 5.62 -9.90 -7.18
C PRO A 406 6.27 -9.16 -6.00
N PHE A 407 6.69 -7.91 -6.19
CA PHE A 407 7.34 -7.09 -5.17
C PHE A 407 6.49 -6.97 -3.90
N TRP A 408 5.21 -6.62 -4.03
CA TRP A 408 4.30 -6.48 -2.90
C TRP A 408 3.90 -7.80 -2.26
N ALA A 409 3.94 -8.89 -3.04
CA ALA A 409 3.66 -10.23 -2.54
C ALA A 409 4.83 -10.83 -1.73
N LEU A 410 6.07 -10.37 -1.91
CA LEU A 410 7.26 -10.96 -1.29
C LEU A 410 7.19 -11.10 0.23
N PRO A 411 6.75 -10.08 1.02
CA PRO A 411 6.65 -10.24 2.47
C PRO A 411 5.69 -11.35 2.88
N LEU A 412 4.52 -11.40 2.25
CA LEU A 412 3.51 -12.43 2.48
C LEU A 412 4.01 -13.81 2.04
N LEU A 413 4.60 -13.89 0.85
CA LEU A 413 5.15 -15.15 0.29
C LEU A 413 6.31 -15.68 1.12
N GLY A 414 7.18 -14.81 1.62
CA GLY A 414 8.28 -15.20 2.51
C GLY A 414 7.79 -15.86 3.80
N ILE A 415 6.71 -15.35 4.39
CA ILE A 415 6.06 -15.96 5.56
C ILE A 415 5.36 -17.27 5.18
N ALA A 416 4.66 -17.28 4.04
CA ALA A 416 3.91 -18.45 3.59
C ALA A 416 4.79 -19.59 3.06
N GLY A 417 6.06 -19.34 2.71
CA GLY A 417 6.95 -20.32 2.10
C GLY A 417 6.59 -20.68 0.66
N LEU A 418 5.97 -19.77 -0.09
CA LEU A 418 5.58 -19.95 -1.48
C LEU A 418 6.32 -18.98 -2.41
N GLY A 419 6.34 -19.31 -3.70
CA GLY A 419 6.80 -18.42 -4.75
C GLY A 419 5.68 -17.62 -5.41
N ALA A 420 6.02 -16.50 -6.06
CA ALA A 420 5.04 -15.68 -6.77
C ALA A 420 4.25 -16.48 -7.83
N ARG A 421 4.88 -17.47 -8.47
CA ARG A 421 4.25 -18.36 -9.47
C ARG A 421 3.08 -19.16 -8.92
N ASP A 422 3.07 -19.44 -7.62
CA ASP A 422 2.04 -20.26 -7.00
C ASP A 422 0.71 -19.52 -6.87
N ILE A 423 0.74 -18.18 -6.73
CA ILE A 423 -0.44 -17.36 -6.43
C ILE A 423 -0.89 -16.46 -7.60
N MET A 424 0.01 -16.06 -8.52
CA MET A 424 -0.28 -15.03 -9.54
C MET A 424 -1.46 -15.36 -10.46
N GLY A 425 -1.77 -16.67 -10.69
CA GLY A 425 -2.94 -17.04 -11.46
C GLY A 425 -4.26 -16.65 -10.84
N TYR A 426 -4.35 -16.84 -9.55
CA TYR A 426 -5.51 -16.40 -8.77
C TYR A 426 -5.57 -14.88 -8.69
N CYS A 427 -4.44 -14.22 -8.50
CA CYS A 427 -4.32 -12.77 -8.45
C CYS A 427 -4.78 -12.08 -9.75
N LEU A 428 -4.53 -12.71 -10.93
CA LEU A 428 -4.99 -12.18 -12.21
C LEU A 428 -6.52 -12.13 -12.31
N LEU A 429 -7.23 -13.13 -11.77
CA LEU A 429 -8.70 -13.10 -11.74
C LEU A 429 -9.20 -12.02 -10.77
N CYS A 430 -8.55 -11.86 -9.62
CA CYS A 430 -8.84 -10.76 -8.69
C CYS A 430 -8.64 -9.41 -9.36
N LEU A 431 -7.56 -9.23 -10.15
CA LEU A 431 -7.29 -8.01 -10.92
C LEU A 431 -8.43 -7.69 -11.89
N VAL A 432 -8.86 -8.66 -12.71
CA VAL A 432 -9.92 -8.44 -13.71
C VAL A 432 -11.23 -8.08 -13.01
N PHE A 433 -11.62 -8.84 -11.99
CA PHE A 433 -12.84 -8.58 -11.23
C PHE A 433 -12.82 -7.19 -10.57
N SER A 434 -11.75 -6.88 -9.85
CA SER A 434 -11.64 -5.61 -9.12
C SER A 434 -11.52 -4.41 -10.07
N GLY A 435 -10.87 -4.58 -11.21
CA GLY A 435 -10.78 -3.52 -12.23
C GLY A 435 -12.15 -3.09 -12.73
N VAL A 436 -13.05 -4.06 -13.00
CA VAL A 436 -14.43 -3.75 -13.39
C VAL A 436 -15.20 -3.06 -12.26
N VAL A 437 -15.06 -3.53 -11.01
CA VAL A 437 -15.76 -2.94 -9.86
C VAL A 437 -15.28 -1.49 -9.63
N ILE A 438 -13.95 -1.27 -9.62
CA ILE A 438 -13.38 0.05 -9.35
C ILE A 438 -13.71 1.02 -10.50
N ALA A 439 -13.50 0.62 -11.75
CA ALA A 439 -13.83 1.45 -12.92
C ALA A 439 -15.31 1.81 -12.95
N GLY A 440 -16.20 0.84 -12.70
CA GLY A 440 -17.63 1.09 -12.59
C GLY A 440 -17.99 2.03 -11.45
N GLY A 441 -17.38 1.83 -10.26
CA GLY A 441 -17.57 2.71 -9.13
C GLY A 441 -17.14 4.15 -9.42
N LEU A 442 -15.97 4.34 -10.03
CA LEU A 442 -15.48 5.66 -10.42
C LEU A 442 -16.31 6.31 -11.55
N TYR A 443 -16.93 5.54 -12.43
CA TYR A 443 -17.72 6.09 -13.51
C TYR A 443 -19.13 6.50 -13.09
N PHE A 444 -19.77 5.71 -12.22
CA PHE A 444 -21.17 5.91 -11.87
C PHE A 444 -21.41 6.65 -10.56
N LEU A 445 -20.38 6.78 -9.69
CA LEU A 445 -20.53 7.33 -8.34
C LEU A 445 -19.73 8.63 -8.11
N THR A 446 -18.87 9.01 -9.04
CA THR A 446 -18.12 10.29 -8.99
C THR A 446 -18.52 11.17 -10.17
#